data_145c34b35c6f67cac3d290c61072d17e
#
_entry.id   145c34b35c6f67cac3d290c61072d17e
#
_cell.length_a   1.000
_cell.length_b   1.000
_cell.length_c   1.000
_cell.angle_alpha   90.00
_cell.angle_beta   90.00
_cell.angle_gamma   90.00
#
_symmetry.space_group_name_H-M   'P 1'
#
loop_
_entity.id
_entity.type
_entity.pdbx_description
1 polymer ?
#
loop_
_entity_poly.entity_id
_entity_poly.type
_entity_poly.pdbx_seq_one_letter_code
_entity_poly.pdbx_strand_id
1 'polypeptide(L)'
;LTPVPTILPAFEPENYQGIWYSEDGLTTIDIYDISLKSVSFTYKRVNGKDPSMTAEADVIAEVAGNATQFRFKDSEGNKAKGEFVFDKSGELYVKVKTYERGDGSLTYPKTESIMTRQEPSLEVSENSEEDASYNESNENSYEQESYSESSEDSSDENTEEYEIPYGEEETYYTE
;
A
#
# COMPACT_ATOMS: atom_id res chain seq x y z
N LEU A 1 -47.61 1.19 -25.54
CA LEU A 1 -46.14 1.09 -25.52
C LEU A 1 -45.70 1.09 -24.05
N THR A 2 -45.28 -0.06 -23.53
CA THR A 2 -44.66 -0.18 -22.21
C THR A 2 -43.20 0.34 -22.29
N PRO A 3 -42.76 1.24 -21.39
CA PRO A 3 -41.38 1.69 -21.37
C PRO A 3 -40.48 0.52 -21.08
N VAL A 4 -39.44 0.36 -21.89
CA VAL A 4 -38.37 -0.62 -21.64
C VAL A 4 -37.55 -0.11 -20.46
N PRO A 5 -37.34 -0.91 -19.42
CA PRO A 5 -36.55 -0.47 -18.27
C PRO A 5 -35.12 -0.20 -18.73
N THR A 6 -34.64 1.03 -18.53
CA THR A 6 -33.24 1.39 -18.78
C THR A 6 -32.42 0.89 -17.60
N ILE A 7 -31.56 -0.08 -17.85
CA ILE A 7 -30.58 -0.55 -16.84
C ILE A 7 -29.46 0.50 -16.80
N LEU A 8 -29.34 1.18 -15.68
CA LEU A 8 -28.24 2.11 -15.45
C LEU A 8 -26.93 1.33 -15.27
N PRO A 9 -25.79 1.85 -15.75
CA PRO A 9 -24.48 1.23 -15.55
C PRO A 9 -24.15 1.19 -14.05
N ALA A 10 -23.28 0.24 -13.67
CA ALA A 10 -22.86 0.08 -12.28
C ALA A 10 -22.06 1.29 -11.79
N PHE A 11 -21.36 1.96 -12.69
CA PHE A 11 -20.61 3.20 -12.46
C PHE A 11 -20.41 3.92 -13.82
N GLU A 12 -19.95 5.16 -13.78
CA GLU A 12 -19.63 5.97 -14.96
C GLU A 12 -18.10 5.91 -15.19
N PRO A 13 -17.59 5.14 -16.18
CA PRO A 13 -16.15 4.92 -16.36
C PRO A 13 -15.32 6.21 -16.52
N GLU A 14 -15.85 7.18 -17.26
CA GLU A 14 -15.17 8.44 -17.53
C GLU A 14 -14.83 9.24 -16.25
N ASN A 15 -15.58 9.04 -15.17
CA ASN A 15 -15.32 9.69 -13.89
C ASN A 15 -14.06 9.17 -13.20
N TYR A 16 -13.53 8.02 -13.64
CA TYR A 16 -12.38 7.37 -13.02
C TYR A 16 -11.09 7.50 -13.82
N GLN A 17 -11.15 7.96 -15.06
CA GLN A 17 -9.96 8.17 -15.89
C GLN A 17 -9.07 9.27 -15.30
N GLY A 18 -7.73 9.07 -15.35
CA GLY A 18 -6.71 10.00 -14.91
C GLY A 18 -6.05 9.59 -13.59
N ILE A 19 -5.35 10.54 -12.96
CA ILE A 19 -4.45 10.27 -11.85
C ILE A 19 -5.20 10.33 -10.52
N TRP A 20 -4.89 9.38 -9.66
CA TRP A 20 -5.39 9.22 -8.30
C TRP A 20 -4.24 9.05 -7.31
N TYR A 21 -4.40 9.60 -6.11
CA TYR A 21 -3.39 9.57 -5.05
C TYR A 21 -3.96 8.92 -3.80
N SER A 22 -3.14 8.12 -3.11
CA SER A 22 -3.47 7.64 -1.78
C SER A 22 -3.37 8.75 -0.73
N GLU A 23 -4.05 8.59 0.39
CA GLU A 23 -4.05 9.55 1.49
C GLU A 23 -2.63 9.83 2.02
N ASP A 24 -1.77 8.80 2.08
CA ASP A 24 -0.36 8.92 2.48
C ASP A 24 0.54 9.55 1.41
N GLY A 25 0.02 9.85 0.21
CA GLY A 25 0.77 10.41 -0.91
C GLY A 25 1.82 9.46 -1.52
N LEU A 26 1.95 8.24 -1.02
CA LEU A 26 2.99 7.30 -1.45
C LEU A 26 2.57 6.44 -2.64
N THR A 27 1.29 6.34 -2.92
CA THR A 27 0.77 5.58 -4.06
C THR A 27 0.08 6.49 -5.05
N THR A 28 0.43 6.32 -6.32
CA THR A 28 -0.23 6.97 -7.45
C THR A 28 -0.79 5.90 -8.38
N ILE A 29 -2.00 6.09 -8.85
CA ILE A 29 -2.63 5.25 -9.87
C ILE A 29 -3.05 6.13 -11.02
N ASP A 30 -2.54 5.87 -12.21
CA ASP A 30 -2.94 6.55 -13.44
C ASP A 30 -3.82 5.59 -14.26
N ILE A 31 -5.13 5.85 -14.27
CA ILE A 31 -6.10 5.11 -15.07
C ILE A 31 -6.18 5.77 -16.44
N TYR A 32 -5.54 5.19 -17.44
CA TYR A 32 -5.48 5.76 -18.78
C TYR A 32 -6.51 5.18 -19.76
N ASP A 33 -7.08 4.02 -19.44
CA ASP A 33 -8.21 3.44 -20.19
C ASP A 33 -9.15 2.71 -19.24
N ILE A 34 -10.45 2.95 -19.38
CA ILE A 34 -11.45 2.31 -18.53
C ILE A 34 -12.79 2.18 -19.26
N SER A 35 -13.41 1.05 -19.07
CA SER A 35 -14.75 0.72 -19.54
C SER A 35 -15.52 -0.07 -18.49
N LEU A 36 -16.77 -0.44 -18.77
CA LEU A 36 -17.55 -1.33 -17.91
C LEU A 36 -17.02 -2.78 -17.86
N LYS A 37 -16.03 -3.12 -18.69
CA LYS A 37 -15.49 -4.48 -18.82
C LYS A 37 -14.00 -4.60 -18.49
N SER A 38 -13.26 -3.51 -18.60
CA SER A 38 -11.81 -3.51 -18.43
C SER A 38 -11.31 -2.19 -17.91
N VAL A 39 -10.17 -2.23 -17.21
CA VAL A 39 -9.41 -1.06 -16.80
C VAL A 39 -7.93 -1.29 -17.06
N SER A 40 -7.26 -0.26 -17.59
CA SER A 40 -5.81 -0.23 -17.81
C SER A 40 -5.22 0.93 -17.02
N PHE A 41 -4.22 0.64 -16.21
CA PHE A 41 -3.64 1.64 -15.30
C PHE A 41 -2.17 1.36 -15.00
N THR A 42 -1.45 2.40 -14.62
CA THR A 42 -0.13 2.31 -14.02
C THR A 42 -0.26 2.45 -12.50
N TYR A 43 0.26 1.48 -11.77
CA TYR A 43 0.39 1.54 -10.31
C TYR A 43 1.82 1.92 -9.96
N LYS A 44 2.00 2.96 -9.14
CA LYS A 44 3.29 3.40 -8.66
C LYS A 44 3.27 3.63 -7.16
N ARG A 45 4.24 3.08 -6.47
CA ARG A 45 4.47 3.37 -5.05
C ARG A 45 5.89 3.81 -4.81
N VAL A 46 6.05 4.87 -4.05
CA VAL A 46 7.35 5.37 -3.60
C VAL A 46 7.66 4.89 -2.20
N ASN A 47 8.94 4.79 -1.87
CA ASN A 47 9.39 4.45 -0.54
C ASN A 47 9.21 5.67 0.39
N GLY A 48 8.61 5.46 1.57
CA GLY A 48 8.34 6.54 2.51
C GLY A 48 9.60 7.14 3.17
N LYS A 49 10.75 6.45 3.09
CA LYS A 49 12.03 6.95 3.62
C LYS A 49 12.95 7.48 2.53
N ASP A 50 12.85 6.95 1.33
CA ASP A 50 13.64 7.36 0.17
C ASP A 50 12.73 7.46 -1.06
N PRO A 51 12.22 8.66 -1.37
CA PRO A 51 11.31 8.87 -2.50
C PRO A 51 11.91 8.58 -3.88
N SER A 52 13.23 8.44 -3.99
CA SER A 52 13.90 8.03 -5.23
C SER A 52 13.68 6.55 -5.56
N MET A 53 13.31 5.76 -4.56
CA MET A 53 13.00 4.34 -4.70
C MET A 53 11.52 4.15 -4.99
N THR A 54 11.22 3.56 -6.15
CA THR A 54 9.85 3.35 -6.61
C THR A 54 9.63 1.92 -7.06
N ALA A 55 8.42 1.42 -6.86
CA ALA A 55 7.92 0.19 -7.45
C ALA A 55 6.76 0.54 -8.38
N GLU A 56 6.81 0.10 -9.63
CA GLU A 56 5.86 0.47 -10.67
C GLU A 56 5.43 -0.74 -11.50
N ALA A 57 4.19 -0.76 -11.92
CA ALA A 57 3.65 -1.78 -12.81
C ALA A 57 2.51 -1.23 -13.68
N ASP A 58 2.49 -1.64 -14.95
CA ASP A 58 1.35 -1.47 -15.83
C ASP A 58 0.45 -2.69 -15.74
N VAL A 59 -0.84 -2.45 -15.53
CA VAL A 59 -1.83 -3.49 -15.25
C VAL A 59 -3.04 -3.32 -16.15
N ILE A 60 -3.51 -4.44 -16.70
CA ILE A 60 -4.79 -4.54 -17.38
C ILE A 60 -5.62 -5.55 -16.60
N ALA A 61 -6.84 -5.18 -16.21
CA ALA A 61 -7.71 -6.01 -15.43
C ALA A 61 -9.15 -6.00 -15.97
N GLU A 62 -9.87 -7.10 -15.76
CA GLU A 62 -11.29 -7.19 -16.06
C GLU A 62 -12.10 -6.49 -14.97
N VAL A 63 -13.18 -5.83 -15.38
CA VAL A 63 -14.15 -5.21 -14.48
C VAL A 63 -15.43 -6.05 -14.46
N ALA A 64 -15.89 -6.38 -13.27
CA ALA A 64 -17.14 -7.09 -13.04
C ALA A 64 -18.05 -6.25 -12.13
N GLY A 65 -19.18 -5.79 -12.67
CA GLY A 65 -20.03 -4.84 -11.94
C GLY A 65 -19.32 -3.50 -11.74
N ASN A 66 -19.01 -3.16 -10.51
CA ASN A 66 -18.27 -1.95 -10.13
C ASN A 66 -16.95 -2.26 -9.42
N ALA A 67 -16.38 -3.44 -9.65
CA ALA A 67 -15.14 -3.86 -9.02
C ALA A 67 -14.21 -4.59 -10.00
N THR A 68 -12.92 -4.59 -9.70
CA THR A 68 -11.92 -5.37 -10.42
C THR A 68 -10.96 -6.01 -9.43
N GLN A 69 -10.46 -7.19 -9.79
CA GLN A 69 -9.38 -7.86 -9.07
C GLN A 69 -8.23 -8.14 -10.02
N PHE A 70 -7.03 -7.96 -9.56
CA PHE A 70 -5.83 -8.09 -10.39
C PHE A 70 -4.63 -8.62 -9.62
N ARG A 71 -3.65 -9.10 -10.40
CA ARG A 71 -2.32 -9.47 -9.91
C ARG A 71 -1.29 -8.89 -10.85
N PHE A 72 -0.15 -8.50 -10.30
CA PHE A 72 0.95 -7.99 -11.11
C PHE A 72 2.30 -8.29 -10.46
N LYS A 73 3.36 -8.15 -11.26
CA LYS A 73 4.74 -8.09 -10.84
C LYS A 73 5.24 -6.69 -11.16
N ASP A 74 5.84 -6.03 -10.19
CA ASP A 74 6.35 -4.68 -10.36
C ASP A 74 7.80 -4.63 -10.85
N SER A 75 8.33 -3.41 -11.04
CA SER A 75 9.70 -3.14 -11.49
C SER A 75 10.77 -3.66 -10.54
N GLU A 76 10.45 -3.82 -9.26
CA GLU A 76 11.34 -4.35 -8.21
C GLU A 76 11.22 -5.87 -8.03
N GLY A 77 10.41 -6.53 -8.86
CA GLY A 77 10.21 -7.97 -8.81
C GLY A 77 9.21 -8.46 -7.78
N ASN A 78 8.54 -7.55 -7.07
CA ASN A 78 7.50 -7.92 -6.12
C ASN A 78 6.26 -8.43 -6.84
N LYS A 79 5.59 -9.44 -6.26
CA LYS A 79 4.28 -9.88 -6.72
C LYS A 79 3.20 -9.36 -5.79
N ALA A 80 2.22 -8.70 -6.35
CA ALA A 80 1.11 -8.10 -5.63
C ALA A 80 -0.23 -8.53 -6.19
N LYS A 81 -1.25 -8.45 -5.35
CA LYS A 81 -2.64 -8.60 -5.70
C LYS A 81 -3.42 -7.39 -5.20
N GLY A 82 -4.45 -7.02 -5.92
CA GLY A 82 -5.27 -5.89 -5.54
C GLY A 82 -6.68 -5.95 -6.06
N GLU A 83 -7.46 -4.98 -5.62
CA GLU A 83 -8.82 -4.73 -6.05
C GLU A 83 -9.09 -3.23 -6.12
N PHE A 84 -9.92 -2.82 -7.06
CA PHE A 84 -10.55 -1.51 -7.11
C PHE A 84 -12.06 -1.67 -6.92
N VAL A 85 -12.66 -0.71 -6.27
CA VAL A 85 -14.11 -0.53 -6.23
C VAL A 85 -14.42 0.87 -6.74
N PHE A 86 -15.25 0.94 -7.78
CA PHE A 86 -15.72 2.17 -8.41
C PHE A 86 -17.08 2.51 -7.82
N ASP A 87 -17.12 3.47 -6.88
CA ASP A 87 -18.38 3.83 -6.26
C ASP A 87 -19.21 4.75 -7.17
N LYS A 88 -20.53 4.68 -7.07
CA LYS A 88 -21.43 5.55 -7.85
C LYS A 88 -21.27 7.05 -7.53
N SER A 89 -20.75 7.37 -6.35
CA SER A 89 -20.41 8.75 -5.96
C SER A 89 -19.20 9.33 -6.67
N GLY A 90 -18.42 8.50 -7.38
CA GLY A 90 -17.17 8.89 -8.04
C GLY A 90 -15.95 8.68 -7.17
N GLU A 91 -16.08 8.00 -6.04
CA GLU A 91 -14.96 7.60 -5.19
C GLU A 91 -14.32 6.31 -5.71
N LEU A 92 -13.01 6.25 -5.67
CA LEU A 92 -12.21 5.07 -5.99
C LEU A 92 -11.60 4.49 -4.70
N TYR A 93 -12.06 3.30 -4.31
CA TYR A 93 -11.41 2.54 -3.26
C TYR A 93 -10.38 1.59 -3.86
N VAL A 94 -9.19 1.56 -3.27
CA VAL A 94 -8.07 0.76 -3.72
C VAL A 94 -7.50 -0.04 -2.56
N LYS A 95 -7.31 -1.34 -2.80
CA LYS A 95 -6.59 -2.22 -1.91
C LYS A 95 -5.57 -3.02 -2.70
N VAL A 96 -4.30 -2.87 -2.35
CA VAL A 96 -3.17 -3.60 -2.95
C VAL A 96 -2.29 -4.15 -1.86
N LYS A 97 -1.90 -5.40 -1.98
CA LYS A 97 -1.02 -6.08 -1.04
C LYS A 97 0.01 -6.93 -1.78
N THR A 98 1.28 -6.74 -1.43
CA THR A 98 2.35 -7.64 -1.84
C THR A 98 2.21 -8.98 -1.11
N TYR A 99 2.28 -10.07 -1.85
CA TYR A 99 2.29 -11.43 -1.31
C TYR A 99 3.64 -12.14 -1.48
N GLU A 100 4.51 -11.64 -2.37
CA GLU A 100 5.86 -12.13 -2.54
C GLU A 100 6.78 -10.93 -2.84
N ARG A 101 7.81 -10.73 -2.04
CA ARG A 101 8.77 -9.64 -2.23
C ARG A 101 9.84 -10.04 -3.22
N GLY A 102 10.27 -9.10 -4.06
CA GLY A 102 11.46 -9.22 -4.90
C GLY A 102 12.73 -9.20 -4.07
N ASP A 103 13.79 -9.80 -4.60
CA ASP A 103 15.08 -9.85 -3.94
C ASP A 103 15.68 -8.44 -3.80
N GLY A 104 15.97 -8.04 -2.55
CA GLY A 104 16.57 -6.74 -2.26
C GLY A 104 15.64 -5.53 -2.43
N SER A 105 14.36 -5.74 -2.71
CA SER A 105 13.41 -4.64 -2.84
C SER A 105 13.20 -3.90 -1.52
N LEU A 106 13.38 -2.59 -1.54
CA LEU A 106 13.08 -1.69 -0.43
C LEU A 106 11.70 -1.05 -0.56
N THR A 107 11.16 -1.01 -1.77
CA THR A 107 9.83 -0.50 -2.07
C THR A 107 8.95 -1.61 -2.60
N TYR A 108 7.77 -1.74 -2.05
CA TYR A 108 6.82 -2.79 -2.43
C TYR A 108 5.39 -2.26 -2.44
N PRO A 109 4.53 -2.75 -3.35
CA PRO A 109 3.15 -2.35 -3.45
C PRO A 109 2.35 -2.66 -2.19
N LYS A 110 1.78 -1.63 -1.59
CA LYS A 110 0.84 -1.72 -0.48
C LYS A 110 -0.01 -0.47 -0.46
N THR A 111 -1.30 -0.61 -0.54
CA THR A 111 -2.25 0.50 -0.48
C THR A 111 -3.58 -0.01 0.04
N GLU A 112 -4.20 0.72 0.93
CA GLU A 112 -5.58 0.51 1.35
C GLU A 112 -6.14 1.88 1.68
N SER A 113 -6.88 2.48 0.73
CA SER A 113 -7.32 3.86 0.81
C SER A 113 -8.49 4.15 -0.12
N ILE A 114 -9.30 5.10 0.25
CA ILE A 114 -10.11 5.86 -0.70
C ILE A 114 -9.16 6.85 -1.36
N MET A 115 -9.08 6.81 -2.68
CA MET A 115 -8.15 7.63 -3.44
C MET A 115 -8.69 9.04 -3.66
N THR A 116 -7.80 10.01 -3.79
CA THR A 116 -8.13 11.41 -4.08
C THR A 116 -7.56 11.85 -5.41
N ARG A 117 -8.20 12.82 -6.04
CA ARG A 117 -7.71 13.50 -7.25
C ARG A 117 -6.68 14.58 -6.95
N GLN A 118 -6.64 15.03 -5.72
CA GLN A 118 -5.70 16.04 -5.29
C GLN A 118 -4.43 15.39 -4.75
N GLU A 119 -3.28 15.76 -5.31
CA GLU A 119 -1.99 15.32 -4.79
C GLU A 119 -1.82 15.84 -3.35
N PRO A 120 -1.61 14.93 -2.38
CA PRO A 120 -1.37 15.34 -1.00
C PRO A 120 -0.09 16.15 -0.92
N SER A 121 -0.12 17.30 -0.25
CA SER A 121 1.09 18.04 0.09
C SER A 121 1.90 17.20 1.06
N LEU A 122 3.04 16.66 0.63
CA LEU A 122 4.04 16.13 1.52
C LEU A 122 4.63 17.34 2.26
N GLU A 123 4.04 17.73 3.38
CA GLU A 123 4.67 18.67 4.29
C GLU A 123 5.93 17.99 4.83
N VAL A 124 7.06 18.33 4.21
CA VAL A 124 8.35 18.11 4.82
C VAL A 124 8.32 18.98 6.08
N SER A 125 8.21 18.36 7.25
CA SER A 125 8.47 19.01 8.51
C SER A 125 9.92 19.47 8.50
N GLU A 126 10.17 20.62 7.92
CA GLU A 126 11.35 21.40 8.24
C GLU A 126 11.15 21.87 9.69
N ASN A 127 11.70 21.09 10.62
CA ASN A 127 12.01 21.60 11.93
C ASN A 127 12.93 22.78 11.71
N SER A 128 12.35 23.95 11.66
CA SER A 128 13.06 25.22 11.81
C SER A 128 13.66 25.20 13.21
N GLU A 129 14.96 24.94 13.26
CA GLU A 129 15.81 25.35 14.35
C GLU A 129 15.80 26.87 14.36
N GLU A 130 14.90 27.48 15.11
CA GLU A 130 15.02 28.86 15.53
C GLU A 130 15.59 28.93 16.93
N ASP A 131 16.86 29.31 16.94
CA ASP A 131 17.48 30.29 17.81
C ASP A 131 17.48 30.04 19.32
N ALA A 132 18.53 29.39 19.77
CA ALA A 132 18.96 29.46 21.14
C ALA A 132 19.77 30.74 21.36
N SER A 133 19.10 31.80 21.78
CA SER A 133 19.69 32.97 22.37
C SER A 133 20.41 32.62 23.68
N TYR A 134 21.68 32.98 23.75
CA TYR A 134 22.57 32.95 24.89
C TYR A 134 21.93 33.43 26.18
N ASN A 135 22.12 32.67 27.26
CA ASN A 135 22.38 33.28 28.56
C ASN A 135 23.35 32.40 29.36
N GLU A 136 24.48 33.02 29.60
CA GLU A 136 25.59 32.59 30.45
C GLU A 136 25.20 32.65 31.93
N SER A 137 25.78 31.74 32.67
CA SER A 137 26.17 31.75 34.07
C SER A 137 25.36 30.91 35.06
N ASN A 138 25.86 29.85 35.57
CA ASN A 138 26.62 29.82 36.85
C ASN A 138 27.02 28.39 37.25
N GLU A 139 28.22 28.32 37.77
CA GLU A 139 28.91 27.19 38.37
C GLU A 139 28.15 26.53 39.52
N ASN A 140 28.23 25.21 39.67
CA ASN A 140 28.88 24.53 40.80
C ASN A 140 28.62 23.02 40.80
N SER A 141 29.66 22.27 40.59
CA SER A 141 30.35 21.20 41.34
C SER A 141 29.49 20.36 42.32
N TYR A 142 29.79 19.11 42.24
CA TYR A 142 30.14 18.01 43.17
C TYR A 142 29.60 16.68 42.65
N GLU A 143 30.52 15.83 42.22
CA GLU A 143 31.02 14.59 42.84
C GLU A 143 29.96 13.51 43.04
N GLN A 144 30.15 12.43 42.30
CA GLN A 144 30.86 11.19 42.55
C GLN A 144 29.98 10.09 43.17
N GLU A 145 30.12 8.97 42.62
CA GLU A 145 30.27 7.55 42.96
C GLU A 145 29.12 6.67 42.46
N SER A 146 29.41 5.82 41.52
CA SER A 146 29.98 4.46 41.44
C SER A 146 29.14 3.36 42.14
N TYR A 147 29.19 2.24 41.48
CA TYR A 147 28.90 0.82 41.76
C TYR A 147 27.71 0.26 40.97
N SER A 148 27.98 -0.57 40.06
CA SER A 148 28.44 -1.96 39.92
C SER A 148 27.27 -2.94 39.78
N GLU A 149 27.39 -3.69 38.71
CA GLU A 149 27.18 -5.14 38.56
C GLU A 149 25.91 -5.80 39.10
N SER A 150 25.20 -6.49 38.23
CA SER A 150 25.24 -7.93 37.99
C SER A 150 24.04 -8.34 37.14
N SER A 151 24.31 -8.94 35.99
CA SER A 151 24.14 -10.32 35.59
C SER A 151 22.88 -11.05 36.09
N GLU A 152 22.16 -11.62 35.15
CA GLU A 152 21.72 -12.99 34.94
C GLU A 152 20.47 -12.98 34.09
N ASP A 153 20.56 -13.45 32.85
CA ASP A 153 20.27 -14.77 32.34
C ASP A 153 18.88 -15.32 32.69
N SER A 154 18.03 -15.37 31.70
CA SER A 154 17.19 -16.53 31.46
C SER A 154 16.55 -16.50 30.07
N SER A 155 17.01 -17.42 29.27
CA SER A 155 16.39 -18.05 28.12
C SER A 155 14.96 -18.50 28.42
N ASP A 156 14.05 -18.22 27.51
CA ASP A 156 12.95 -19.13 27.24
C ASP A 156 12.62 -19.12 25.74
N GLU A 157 13.10 -20.20 25.14
CA GLU A 157 12.64 -20.69 23.84
C GLU A 157 11.19 -21.13 23.97
N ASN A 158 10.31 -20.56 23.16
CA ASN A 158 9.05 -21.22 22.87
C ASN A 158 8.81 -21.21 21.37
N THR A 159 9.33 -22.23 20.72
CA THR A 159 9.07 -22.60 19.34
C THR A 159 7.77 -23.38 19.33
N GLU A 160 6.66 -22.76 18.98
CA GLU A 160 5.46 -23.51 18.61
C GLU A 160 5.47 -23.75 17.10
N GLU A 161 5.78 -24.99 16.79
CA GLU A 161 5.75 -25.59 15.47
C GLU A 161 4.28 -25.94 15.14
N TYR A 162 3.68 -25.18 14.22
CA TYR A 162 2.36 -25.55 13.70
C TYR A 162 2.53 -26.41 12.46
N GLU A 163 2.24 -27.68 12.62
CA GLU A 163 2.08 -28.64 11.53
C GLU A 163 0.83 -28.31 10.70
N ILE A 164 1.02 -28.13 9.40
CA ILE A 164 -0.05 -28.00 8.43
C ILE A 164 -0.38 -29.40 7.91
N PRO A 165 -1.62 -29.90 8.03
CA PRO A 165 -1.99 -31.19 7.46
C PRO A 165 -2.12 -31.08 5.93
N TYR A 166 -1.39 -31.93 5.25
CA TYR A 166 -1.53 -32.16 3.81
C TYR A 166 -2.91 -32.78 3.54
N GLY A 167 -3.74 -32.08 2.78
CA GLY A 167 -4.97 -32.62 2.22
C GLY A 167 -4.65 -33.50 1.03
N GLU A 168 -5.17 -34.72 1.08
CA GLU A 168 -5.05 -35.74 0.07
C GLU A 168 -5.75 -35.34 -1.23
N GLU A 169 -5.07 -35.50 -2.36
CA GLU A 169 -5.63 -35.41 -3.70
C GLU A 169 -6.54 -36.62 -3.98
N GLU A 170 -7.84 -36.40 -4.08
CA GLU A 170 -8.75 -37.38 -4.65
C GLU A 170 -8.77 -37.27 -6.18
N THR A 171 -8.15 -38.23 -6.83
CA THR A 171 -8.26 -38.43 -8.28
C THR A 171 -9.55 -39.17 -8.59
N TYR A 172 -10.51 -38.49 -9.22
CA TYR A 172 -11.68 -39.16 -9.81
C TYR A 172 -11.38 -39.57 -11.25
N TYR A 173 -11.35 -40.92 -11.47
CA TYR A 173 -11.44 -41.51 -12.79
C TYR A 173 -12.92 -41.67 -13.14
N THR A 174 -13.37 -41.12 -14.25
CA THR A 174 -14.66 -41.46 -14.87
C THR A 174 -14.41 -42.34 -16.09
N GLU A 175 -15.09 -43.47 -16.11
CA GLU A 175 -15.25 -44.36 -17.27
C GLU A 175 -16.24 -43.76 -18.29
#